data_e787c01ae072b1df344a95cbb6288722
#
_entry.id   e787c01ae072b1df344a95cbb6288722
#
_cell.length_a   1.000
_cell.length_b   1.000
_cell.length_c   1.000
_cell.angle_alpha   90.00
_cell.angle_beta   90.00
_cell.angle_gamma   90.00
#
_symmetry.space_group_name_H-M   'P 1'
#
loop_
_entity.id
_entity.type
_entity.pdbx_description
1 polymer ?
#
loop_
_entity_poly.entity_id
_entity_poly.type
_entity_poly.pdbx_seq_one_letter_code
_entity_poly.pdbx_strand_id
1 'polypeptide(L)'
;KVISLEKTNARYLKKDQFAELIDIMVCDVSFISLKKVIEPNLHLLKDESVIIALIKPQFESKKNETKKGVVKDFIIHQRICNEISEWFENIGRSKVLSIDESPLKGPKGNTEFLITVKYQK
;
A
#
# COMPACT_ATOMS: atom_id res chain seq x y z
N LYS A 1 7.73 -15.39 7.71
CA LYS A 1 7.17 -14.53 8.74
C LYS A 1 6.39 -13.39 8.11
N VAL A 2 5.24 -13.08 8.66
CA VAL A 2 4.34 -12.05 8.14
C VAL A 2 4.27 -10.88 9.10
N ILE A 3 4.31 -9.65 8.57
CA ILE A 3 4.00 -8.45 9.32
C ILE A 3 2.76 -7.78 8.73
N SER A 4 1.87 -7.30 9.59
CA SER A 4 0.70 -6.55 9.17
C SER A 4 0.86 -5.10 9.62
N LEU A 5 0.83 -4.18 8.67
CA LEU A 5 0.89 -2.74 8.93
C LEU A 5 -0.53 -2.19 8.91
N GLU A 6 -1.05 -1.94 10.10
CA GLU A 6 -2.38 -1.35 10.30
C GLU A 6 -2.21 -0.19 11.24
N LYS A 7 -3.02 0.86 11.08
CA LYS A 7 -3.00 2.04 11.94
C LYS A 7 -1.77 2.93 11.74
N THR A 8 -1.84 4.13 12.19
CA THR A 8 -0.87 5.18 11.94
C THR A 8 0.49 4.96 12.61
N ASN A 9 0.54 4.27 13.74
CA ASN A 9 1.79 4.05 14.45
C ASN A 9 2.73 3.06 13.76
N ALA A 10 2.27 2.33 12.75
CA ALA A 10 3.10 1.42 11.97
C ALA A 10 4.20 2.13 11.17
N ARG A 11 4.13 3.45 11.01
CA ARG A 11 5.12 4.24 10.28
C ARG A 11 6.55 4.11 10.81
N TYR A 12 6.70 3.85 12.09
CA TYR A 12 7.99 3.96 12.77
C TYR A 12 8.40 2.68 13.48
N LEU A 13 8.12 1.54 12.89
CA LEU A 13 8.58 0.26 13.43
C LEU A 13 10.10 0.14 13.26
N LYS A 14 10.76 -0.44 14.25
CA LYS A 14 12.19 -0.61 14.25
C LYS A 14 12.55 -2.08 14.05
N LYS A 15 13.68 -2.32 13.37
CA LYS A 15 14.15 -3.67 13.08
C LYS A 15 14.38 -4.51 14.34
N ASP A 16 14.84 -3.92 15.41
CA ASP A 16 15.09 -4.61 16.67
C ASP A 16 13.84 -5.10 17.38
N GLN A 17 12.66 -4.69 16.94
CA GLN A 17 11.39 -5.20 17.43
C GLN A 17 11.06 -6.60 16.88
N PHE A 18 11.87 -7.08 15.91
CA PHE A 18 11.65 -8.37 15.25
C PHE A 18 12.91 -9.21 15.32
N ALA A 19 12.76 -10.48 15.71
CA ALA A 19 13.89 -11.42 15.80
C ALA A 19 14.43 -11.80 14.41
N GLU A 20 13.60 -11.73 13.37
CA GLU A 20 13.95 -12.12 12.01
C GLU A 20 13.40 -11.13 11.00
N LEU A 21 13.99 -11.12 9.80
CA LEU A 21 13.45 -10.37 8.69
C LEU A 21 12.13 -10.99 8.21
N ILE A 22 11.31 -10.18 7.59
CA ILE A 22 9.93 -10.50 7.23
C ILE A 22 9.85 -10.99 5.79
N ASP A 23 9.06 -12.04 5.55
CA ASP A 23 8.83 -12.59 4.21
C ASP A 23 7.64 -11.95 3.51
N ILE A 24 6.63 -11.55 4.26
CA ILE A 24 5.40 -10.98 3.71
C ILE A 24 4.99 -9.78 4.55
N MET A 25 4.75 -8.67 3.87
CA MET A 25 4.22 -7.46 4.50
C MET A 25 2.81 -7.21 3.96
N VAL A 26 1.85 -7.09 4.86
CA VAL A 26 0.48 -6.71 4.54
C VAL A 26 0.23 -5.30 5.05
N CYS A 27 -0.30 -4.43 4.20
CA CYS A 27 -0.55 -3.04 4.55
C CYS A 27 -2.01 -2.65 4.30
N ASP A 28 -2.71 -2.31 5.37
CA ASP A 28 -4.08 -1.80 5.34
C ASP A 28 -4.15 -0.60 6.28
N VAL A 29 -3.93 0.59 5.75
CA VAL A 29 -3.89 1.82 6.53
C VAL A 29 -4.90 2.83 6.01
N SER A 30 -5.38 3.68 6.92
CA SER A 30 -6.37 4.73 6.62
C SER A 30 -5.81 6.10 7.01
N PHE A 31 -6.30 7.12 6.32
CA PHE A 31 -5.98 8.54 6.58
C PHE A 31 -4.54 8.92 6.28
N ILE A 32 -3.82 8.07 5.56
CA ILE A 32 -2.43 8.31 5.16
C ILE A 32 -2.16 7.52 3.88
N SER A 33 -1.25 8.03 3.04
CA SER A 33 -0.79 7.29 1.88
C SER A 33 -0.05 6.02 2.30
N LEU A 34 -0.29 4.92 1.61
CA LEU A 34 0.41 3.66 1.87
C LEU A 34 1.93 3.80 1.69
N LYS A 35 2.38 4.73 0.82
CA LYS A 35 3.81 4.99 0.60
C LYS A 35 4.50 5.44 1.88
N LYS A 36 3.82 6.29 2.66
CA LYS A 36 4.38 6.85 3.90
C LYS A 36 4.51 5.81 5.01
N VAL A 37 3.79 4.72 4.91
CA VAL A 37 3.85 3.62 5.89
C VAL A 37 4.81 2.54 5.42
N ILE A 38 4.80 2.21 4.15
CA ILE A 38 5.62 1.12 3.61
C ILE A 38 7.10 1.52 3.53
N GLU A 39 7.41 2.71 3.02
CA GLU A 39 8.79 3.12 2.80
C GLU A 39 9.67 3.03 4.05
N PRO A 40 9.26 3.57 5.21
CA PRO A 40 10.09 3.49 6.42
C PRO A 40 10.24 2.06 6.95
N ASN A 41 9.42 1.12 6.50
CA ASN A 41 9.42 -0.25 7.01
C ASN A 41 10.03 -1.26 6.03
N LEU A 42 10.54 -0.82 4.88
CA LEU A 42 11.15 -1.71 3.89
C LEU A 42 12.36 -2.46 4.45
N HIS A 43 13.07 -1.86 5.40
CA HIS A 43 14.24 -2.48 6.03
C HIS A 43 13.90 -3.75 6.81
N LEU A 44 12.62 -3.98 7.12
CA LEU A 44 12.16 -5.18 7.82
C LEU A 44 12.07 -6.38 6.89
N LEU A 45 12.01 -6.14 5.58
CA LEU A 45 11.78 -7.19 4.59
C LEU A 45 13.08 -7.87 4.16
N LYS A 46 12.98 -9.17 3.96
CA LYS A 46 14.02 -9.93 3.25
C LYS A 46 14.06 -9.51 1.80
N ASP A 47 15.21 -9.72 1.15
CA ASP A 47 15.25 -9.71 -0.30
C ASP A 47 14.34 -10.83 -0.81
N GLU A 48 13.65 -10.58 -1.91
CA GLU A 48 12.67 -11.53 -2.48
C GLU A 48 11.49 -11.83 -1.55
N SER A 49 10.93 -10.79 -0.95
CA SER A 49 9.73 -10.89 -0.13
C SER A 49 8.51 -10.41 -0.93
N VAL A 50 7.34 -10.47 -0.30
CA VAL A 50 6.08 -10.07 -0.91
C VAL A 50 5.44 -8.95 -0.11
N ILE A 51 4.93 -7.94 -0.80
CA ILE A 51 4.11 -6.88 -0.21
C ILE A 51 2.72 -7.01 -0.77
N ILE A 52 1.72 -7.02 0.09
CA ILE A 52 0.30 -6.99 -0.27
C ILE A 52 -0.30 -5.76 0.41
N ALA A 53 -0.85 -4.85 -0.38
CA ALA A 53 -1.36 -3.60 0.17
C ALA A 53 -2.71 -3.24 -0.44
N LEU A 54 -3.53 -2.53 0.34
CA LEU A 54 -4.77 -1.95 -0.15
C LEU A 54 -4.51 -0.52 -0.61
N ILE A 55 -4.83 -0.24 -1.87
CA ILE A 55 -4.83 1.11 -2.41
C ILE A 55 -6.21 1.69 -2.15
N LYS A 56 -6.25 2.76 -1.39
CA LYS A 56 -7.49 3.44 -1.03
C LYS A 56 -7.49 4.82 -1.68
N PRO A 57 -8.15 4.99 -2.83
CA PRO A 57 -8.12 6.27 -3.54
C PRO A 57 -8.50 7.47 -2.69
N GLN A 58 -9.41 7.29 -1.72
CA GLN A 58 -9.83 8.37 -0.82
C GLN A 58 -8.68 8.92 0.04
N PHE A 59 -7.60 8.14 0.23
CA PHE A 59 -6.43 8.57 1.01
C PHE A 59 -5.19 8.79 0.14
N GLU A 60 -5.29 8.55 -1.17
CA GLU A 60 -4.19 8.75 -2.12
C GLU A 60 -4.46 9.93 -3.07
N SER A 61 -5.70 10.38 -3.15
CA SER A 61 -6.12 11.43 -4.06
C SER A 61 -5.77 12.82 -3.54
N LYS A 62 -5.82 13.79 -4.45
CA LYS A 62 -5.70 15.21 -4.09
C LYS A 62 -6.99 15.67 -3.42
N LYS A 63 -6.88 16.75 -2.63
CA LYS A 63 -7.99 17.26 -1.83
C LYS A 63 -9.25 17.55 -2.66
N ASN A 64 -9.09 18.08 -3.89
CA ASN A 64 -10.21 18.44 -4.73
C ASN A 64 -10.82 17.25 -5.51
N GLU A 65 -10.23 16.07 -5.40
CA GLU A 65 -10.70 14.86 -6.10
C GLU A 65 -11.66 14.03 -5.25
N THR A 66 -11.81 14.40 -3.99
CA THR A 66 -12.65 13.67 -3.04
C THR A 66 -13.87 14.53 -2.70
N LYS A 67 -15.06 13.94 -2.83
CA LYS A 67 -16.32 14.59 -2.44
C LYS A 67 -16.92 13.83 -1.28
N LYS A 68 -17.06 14.51 -0.13
CA LYS A 68 -17.61 13.90 1.09
C LYS A 68 -16.90 12.59 1.47
N GLY A 69 -15.58 12.54 1.26
CA GLY A 69 -14.77 11.35 1.57
C GLY A 69 -14.85 10.23 0.54
N VAL A 70 -15.38 10.49 -0.66
CA VAL A 70 -15.51 9.47 -1.70
C VAL A 70 -14.85 9.92 -3.00
N VAL A 71 -14.09 9.01 -3.62
CA VAL A 71 -13.54 9.18 -4.96
C VAL A 71 -14.33 8.28 -5.90
N LYS A 72 -15.16 8.86 -6.75
CA LYS A 72 -16.04 8.12 -7.65
C LYS A 72 -15.50 7.98 -9.07
N ASP A 73 -14.58 8.86 -9.48
CA ASP A 73 -14.12 8.92 -10.87
C ASP A 73 -13.17 7.77 -11.17
N PHE A 74 -13.56 6.95 -12.13
CA PHE A 74 -12.77 5.81 -12.59
C PHE A 74 -11.39 6.21 -13.13
N ILE A 75 -11.30 7.36 -13.79
CA ILE A 75 -10.02 7.86 -14.31
C ILE A 75 -9.06 8.18 -13.17
N ILE A 76 -9.59 8.76 -12.09
CA ILE A 76 -8.79 9.03 -10.90
C ILE A 76 -8.32 7.73 -10.25
N HIS A 77 -9.19 6.72 -10.18
CA HIS A 77 -8.82 5.40 -9.68
C HIS A 77 -7.64 4.82 -10.47
N GLN A 78 -7.71 4.86 -11.80
CA GLN A 78 -6.66 4.33 -12.65
C GLN A 78 -5.36 5.10 -12.49
N ARG A 79 -5.42 6.43 -12.44
CA ARG A 79 -4.24 7.25 -12.24
C ARG A 79 -3.53 6.89 -10.93
N ILE A 80 -4.30 6.78 -9.85
CA ILE A 80 -3.75 6.45 -8.52
C ILE A 80 -3.10 5.06 -8.53
N CYS A 81 -3.77 4.07 -9.12
CA CYS A 81 -3.20 2.73 -9.23
C CYS A 81 -1.90 2.73 -10.04
N ASN A 82 -1.84 3.50 -11.13
CA ASN A 82 -0.63 3.61 -11.93
C ASN A 82 0.51 4.30 -11.17
N GLU A 83 0.21 5.37 -10.44
CA GLU A 83 1.20 6.07 -9.62
C GLU A 83 1.78 5.16 -8.53
N ILE A 84 0.93 4.40 -7.86
CA ILE A 84 1.36 3.45 -6.82
C ILE A 84 2.19 2.34 -7.44
N SER A 85 1.77 1.81 -8.59
CA SER A 85 2.50 0.77 -9.30
C SER A 85 3.90 1.23 -9.67
N GLU A 86 4.02 2.42 -10.25
CA GLU A 86 5.31 3.00 -10.61
C GLU A 86 6.20 3.22 -9.39
N TRP A 87 5.61 3.68 -8.31
CA TRP A 87 6.35 3.88 -7.06
C TRP A 87 6.97 2.58 -6.57
N PHE A 88 6.22 1.49 -6.58
CA PHE A 88 6.75 0.18 -6.17
C PHE A 88 7.85 -0.31 -7.12
N GLU A 89 7.66 -0.12 -8.42
CA GLU A 89 8.64 -0.61 -9.40
C GLU A 89 9.94 0.18 -9.39
N ASN A 90 9.96 1.33 -8.74
CA ASN A 90 11.18 2.11 -8.53
C ASN A 90 11.90 1.76 -7.22
N ILE A 91 11.38 0.83 -6.45
CA ILE A 91 12.02 0.37 -5.20
C ILE A 91 12.93 -0.81 -5.54
N GLY A 92 14.25 -0.58 -5.58
CA GLY A 92 15.20 -1.62 -5.91
C GLY A 92 14.87 -2.27 -7.25
N ARG A 93 14.73 -3.58 -7.26
CA ARG A 93 14.32 -4.37 -8.44
C ARG A 93 12.93 -4.96 -8.26
N SER A 94 12.10 -4.30 -7.50
CA SER A 94 10.75 -4.79 -7.18
C SER A 94 9.86 -4.82 -8.42
N LYS A 95 8.86 -5.70 -8.41
CA LYS A 95 7.96 -5.89 -9.53
C LYS A 95 6.52 -6.02 -9.04
N VAL A 96 5.62 -5.26 -9.64
CA VAL A 96 4.19 -5.39 -9.38
C VAL A 96 3.68 -6.64 -10.07
N LEU A 97 3.11 -7.57 -9.30
CA LEU A 97 2.59 -8.83 -9.82
C LEU A 97 1.14 -8.70 -10.27
N SER A 98 0.33 -7.95 -9.52
CA SER A 98 -1.07 -7.76 -9.86
C SER A 98 -1.67 -6.56 -9.13
N ILE A 99 -2.71 -5.98 -9.73
CA ILE A 99 -3.58 -5.00 -9.09
C ILE A 99 -5.00 -5.44 -9.41
N ASP A 100 -5.81 -5.69 -8.40
CA ASP A 100 -7.19 -6.14 -8.55
C ASP A 100 -8.12 -5.27 -7.72
N GLU A 101 -9.31 -5.01 -8.24
CA GLU A 101 -10.34 -4.32 -7.46
C GLU A 101 -10.76 -5.20 -6.29
N SER A 102 -10.80 -4.62 -5.09
CA SER A 102 -11.24 -5.36 -3.91
C SER A 102 -12.74 -5.69 -4.02
N PRO A 103 -13.15 -6.94 -3.70
CA PRO A 103 -14.58 -7.28 -3.70
C PRO A 103 -15.35 -6.56 -2.60
N LEU A 104 -14.63 -6.09 -1.56
CA LEU A 104 -15.23 -5.33 -0.47
C LEU A 104 -15.01 -3.84 -0.71
N LYS A 105 -16.08 -3.05 -0.55
CA LYS A 105 -15.98 -1.59 -0.63
C LYS A 105 -15.47 -1.03 0.69
N GLY A 106 -14.75 0.08 0.61
CA GLY A 106 -14.34 0.84 1.77
C GLY A 106 -15.48 1.70 2.31
N PRO A 107 -15.17 2.55 3.30
CA PRO A 107 -16.18 3.45 3.88
C PRO A 107 -16.90 4.26 2.82
N LYS A 108 -18.21 4.47 3.02
CA LYS A 108 -19.06 5.26 2.12
C LYS A 108 -19.13 4.71 0.69
N GLY A 109 -18.80 3.42 0.50
CA GLY A 109 -18.84 2.77 -0.81
C GLY A 109 -17.61 3.04 -1.68
N ASN A 110 -16.51 3.52 -1.11
CA ASN A 110 -15.27 3.73 -1.87
C ASN A 110 -14.76 2.43 -2.49
N THR A 111 -14.38 2.49 -3.75
CA THR A 111 -13.69 1.40 -4.43
C THR A 111 -12.24 1.37 -3.96
N GLU A 112 -11.77 0.19 -3.56
CA GLU A 112 -10.39 -0.02 -3.14
C GLU A 112 -9.75 -1.10 -3.99
N PHE A 113 -8.43 -1.12 -4.05
CA PHE A 113 -7.68 -2.04 -4.91
C PHE A 113 -6.63 -2.79 -4.10
N LEU A 114 -6.40 -4.04 -4.47
CA LEU A 114 -5.36 -4.85 -3.86
C LEU A 114 -4.17 -4.93 -4.81
N ILE A 115 -3.01 -4.50 -4.34
CA ILE A 115 -1.76 -4.60 -5.09
C ILE A 115 -0.86 -5.64 -4.45
N THR A 116 -0.29 -6.52 -5.29
CA THR A 116 0.67 -7.52 -4.86
C THR A 116 2.01 -7.24 -5.55
N VAL A 117 3.07 -7.15 -4.76
CA VAL A 117 4.39 -6.76 -5.22
C VAL A 117 5.43 -7.78 -4.78
N LYS A 118 6.32 -8.16 -5.70
CA LYS A 118 7.52 -8.90 -5.35
C LYS A 118 8.61 -7.87 -5.03
N TYR A 119 9.00 -7.79 -3.77
CA TYR A 119 10.02 -6.86 -3.31
C TYR A 119 11.41 -7.46 -3.52
N GLN A 120 12.29 -6.70 -4.16
CA GLN A 120 13.70 -7.06 -4.35
C GLN A 120 14.56 -5.82 -4.10
N LYS A 121 15.56 -6.00 -3.27
CA LYS A 121 16.50 -4.92 -2.93
C LYS A 121 17.37 -4.51 -4.12
#